data_ff531f912fd8817292ef14a68f99471c
#
_entry.id   ff531f912fd8817292ef14a68f99471c
#
_cell.length_a   1.000
_cell.length_b   1.000
_cell.length_c   1.000
_cell.angle_alpha   90.00
_cell.angle_beta   90.00
_cell.angle_gamma   90.00
#
_symmetry.space_group_name_H-M   'P 1'
#
loop_
_entity.id
_entity.type
_entity.pdbx_description
1 polymer ?
#
loop_
_entity_poly.entity_id
_entity_poly.type
_entity_poly.pdbx_seq_one_letter_code
_entity_poly.pdbx_strand_id
1 'polypeptide(L)'
;MNGKNVSDTILERLAAELPALTPEARKAAAYVLENPRDVGVSTVREIAQASGVKPNTVVRMARQVGFDGYEDFRTPFRDAIRRGETDFPDRARWLQDIRKSGDLGGLFADMVSDTLRNVEETFASVTPDALEAAAIAIWNARNVFVLGVGINNSNARNFTYLATTGMKQIHAIPRAGSTPVDDLAWADGRDVLIAITCKPYRAEVVEAVQIAREQGLTIVSLSDSLASPILHNVAHGFTVSVDTPQFFPSSVSIIALLETLLSFVVAVASDEIPDRVATFHKRRHQLGLYHQDP
;
A
#
# COMPACT_ATOMS: atom_id res chain seq x y z
N MET A 1 -14.44 -14.43 11.40
CA MET A 1 -13.61 -14.55 12.62
C MET A 1 -12.62 -13.40 12.55
N ASN A 2 -12.79 -12.38 13.44
CA ASN A 2 -11.87 -11.24 13.48
C ASN A 2 -10.46 -11.76 13.82
N GLY A 3 -9.52 -11.61 12.90
CA GLY A 3 -8.10 -11.85 13.18
C GLY A 3 -7.65 -10.84 14.23
N LYS A 4 -7.49 -11.29 15.48
CA LYS A 4 -6.88 -10.45 16.52
C LYS A 4 -5.47 -10.08 16.05
N ASN A 5 -5.17 -8.79 16.11
CA ASN A 5 -3.84 -8.28 15.80
C ASN A 5 -2.82 -8.86 16.81
N VAL A 6 -1.59 -9.11 16.39
CA VAL A 6 -0.52 -9.66 17.28
C VAL A 6 -0.30 -8.72 18.46
N SER A 7 -0.34 -7.39 18.26
CA SER A 7 -0.26 -6.39 19.32
C SER A 7 -1.40 -6.52 20.34
N ASP A 8 -2.64 -6.78 19.90
CA ASP A 8 -3.79 -6.96 20.79
C ASP A 8 -3.63 -8.20 21.66
N THR A 9 -3.09 -9.29 21.11
CA THR A 9 -2.79 -10.52 21.84
C THR A 9 -1.71 -10.28 22.92
N ILE A 10 -0.72 -9.43 22.63
CA ILE A 10 0.33 -9.07 23.61
C ILE A 10 -0.26 -8.20 24.73
N LEU A 11 -1.14 -7.26 24.40
CA LEU A 11 -1.82 -6.42 25.39
C LEU A 11 -2.75 -7.24 26.30
N GLU A 12 -3.49 -8.19 25.74
CA GLU A 12 -4.32 -9.13 26.53
C GLU A 12 -3.45 -9.95 27.49
N ARG A 13 -2.30 -10.46 27.02
CA ARG A 13 -1.35 -11.19 27.86
C ARG A 13 -0.76 -10.31 28.96
N LEU A 14 -0.37 -9.07 28.63
CA LEU A 14 0.14 -8.10 29.60
C LEU A 14 -0.92 -7.78 30.66
N ALA A 15 -2.18 -7.61 30.27
CA ALA A 15 -3.29 -7.39 31.19
C ALA A 15 -3.53 -8.59 32.12
N ALA A 16 -3.43 -9.80 31.61
CA ALA A 16 -3.58 -11.03 32.39
C ALA A 16 -2.45 -11.20 33.45
N GLU A 17 -1.23 -10.75 33.13
CA GLU A 17 -0.07 -10.82 34.01
C GLU A 17 0.00 -9.69 35.06
N LEU A 18 -0.82 -8.62 34.95
CA LEU A 18 -0.80 -7.48 35.89
C LEU A 18 -0.83 -7.87 37.36
N PRO A 19 -1.62 -8.85 37.84
CA PRO A 19 -1.66 -9.24 39.24
C PRO A 19 -0.33 -9.84 39.75
N ALA A 20 0.42 -10.51 38.86
CA ALA A 20 1.68 -11.17 39.17
C ALA A 20 2.89 -10.21 39.12
N LEU A 21 2.73 -9.03 38.53
CA LEU A 21 3.80 -8.04 38.40
C LEU A 21 4.12 -7.36 39.73
N THR A 22 5.41 -7.03 39.95
CA THR A 22 5.82 -6.16 41.06
C THR A 22 5.18 -4.78 40.94
N PRO A 23 5.00 -4.00 42.02
CA PRO A 23 4.37 -2.67 41.97
C PRO A 23 4.96 -1.74 40.89
N GLU A 24 6.30 -1.71 40.77
CA GLU A 24 6.97 -0.89 39.75
C GLU A 24 6.76 -1.44 38.32
N ALA A 25 6.83 -2.74 38.13
CA ALA A 25 6.55 -3.35 36.82
C ALA A 25 5.08 -3.14 36.39
N ARG A 26 4.17 -3.12 37.35
CA ARG A 26 2.75 -2.83 37.14
C ARG A 26 2.51 -1.40 36.67
N LYS A 27 3.28 -0.41 37.15
CA LYS A 27 3.22 0.97 36.64
C LYS A 27 3.61 1.01 35.16
N ALA A 28 4.71 0.35 34.80
CA ALA A 28 5.13 0.27 33.40
C ALA A 28 4.09 -0.45 32.51
N ALA A 29 3.53 -1.56 33.00
CA ALA A 29 2.49 -2.30 32.30
C ALA A 29 1.19 -1.50 32.12
N ALA A 30 0.76 -0.77 33.17
CA ALA A 30 -0.41 0.10 33.09
C ALA A 30 -0.22 1.19 32.02
N TYR A 31 0.94 1.85 32.02
CA TYR A 31 1.27 2.84 30.99
C TYR A 31 1.20 2.24 29.58
N VAL A 32 1.78 1.06 29.36
CA VAL A 32 1.75 0.36 28.06
C VAL A 32 0.32 0.02 27.64
N LEU A 33 -0.51 -0.45 28.56
CA LEU A 33 -1.92 -0.78 28.28
C LEU A 33 -2.76 0.45 27.92
N GLU A 34 -2.47 1.60 28.56
CA GLU A 34 -3.13 2.87 28.29
C GLU A 34 -2.59 3.55 27.02
N ASN A 35 -1.31 3.33 26.70
CA ASN A 35 -0.60 3.97 25.58
C ASN A 35 0.16 2.94 24.71
N PRO A 36 -0.52 1.94 24.13
CA PRO A 36 0.16 0.87 23.41
C PRO A 36 0.94 1.37 22.17
N ARG A 37 0.50 2.48 21.59
CA ARG A 37 1.16 3.11 20.43
C ARG A 37 2.56 3.61 20.76
N ASP A 38 2.76 4.11 21.98
CA ASP A 38 4.06 4.63 22.43
C ASP A 38 5.14 3.54 22.44
N VAL A 39 4.76 2.27 22.66
CA VAL A 39 5.70 1.16 22.66
C VAL A 39 6.45 1.04 21.34
N GLY A 40 5.75 1.17 20.21
CA GLY A 40 6.34 1.05 18.87
C GLY A 40 7.28 2.21 18.52
N VAL A 41 7.04 3.40 19.08
CA VAL A 41 7.76 4.64 18.72
C VAL A 41 8.83 5.03 19.74
N SER A 42 8.75 4.57 21.00
CA SER A 42 9.60 5.04 22.10
C SER A 42 10.70 4.06 22.46
N THR A 43 11.82 4.59 22.93
CA THR A 43 12.90 3.81 23.53
C THR A 43 12.52 3.31 24.95
N VAL A 44 13.23 2.33 25.45
CA VAL A 44 13.04 1.84 26.83
C VAL A 44 13.17 2.96 27.87
N ARG A 45 14.01 3.97 27.60
CA ARG A 45 14.23 5.12 28.51
C ARG A 45 13.01 6.05 28.52
N GLU A 46 12.43 6.31 27.38
CA GLU A 46 11.23 7.15 27.24
C GLU A 46 10.01 6.49 27.88
N ILE A 47 9.78 5.19 27.64
CA ILE A 47 8.72 4.44 28.33
C ILE A 47 8.93 4.43 29.84
N ALA A 48 10.18 4.24 30.29
CA ALA A 48 10.51 4.27 31.70
C ALA A 48 10.24 5.65 32.33
N GLN A 49 10.60 6.72 31.66
CA GLN A 49 10.34 8.08 32.09
C GLN A 49 8.84 8.38 32.12
N ALA A 50 8.10 8.04 31.09
CA ALA A 50 6.65 8.27 30.98
C ALA A 50 5.86 7.48 32.02
N SER A 51 6.29 6.24 32.34
CA SER A 51 5.67 5.40 33.38
C SER A 51 6.20 5.65 34.80
N GLY A 52 7.17 6.56 34.97
CA GLY A 52 7.75 6.90 36.27
C GLY A 52 8.58 5.77 36.93
N VAL A 53 9.20 4.91 36.10
CA VAL A 53 10.02 3.78 36.60
C VAL A 53 11.45 3.83 36.01
N LYS A 54 12.31 2.91 36.47
CA LYS A 54 13.66 2.76 35.90
C LYS A 54 13.63 1.93 34.63
N PRO A 55 14.52 2.17 33.64
CA PRO A 55 14.59 1.38 32.39
C PRO A 55 14.64 -0.14 32.59
N ASN A 56 15.42 -0.60 33.60
CA ASN A 56 15.49 -2.03 33.94
C ASN A 56 14.13 -2.62 34.38
N THR A 57 13.23 -1.80 34.90
CA THR A 57 11.88 -2.24 35.29
C THR A 57 11.04 -2.57 34.06
N VAL A 58 11.14 -1.74 33.00
CA VAL A 58 10.46 -1.98 31.70
C VAL A 58 11.01 -3.25 31.06
N VAL A 59 12.34 -3.45 31.06
CA VAL A 59 12.94 -4.68 30.54
C VAL A 59 12.47 -5.92 31.31
N ARG A 60 12.36 -5.84 32.63
CA ARG A 60 11.85 -6.93 33.47
C ARG A 60 10.38 -7.22 33.21
N MET A 61 9.56 -6.18 33.02
CA MET A 61 8.16 -6.33 32.62
C MET A 61 8.05 -7.09 31.29
N ALA A 62 8.81 -6.70 30.27
CA ALA A 62 8.85 -7.38 28.99
C ALA A 62 9.21 -8.87 29.13
N ARG A 63 10.21 -9.19 29.96
CA ARG A 63 10.60 -10.57 30.22
C ARG A 63 9.52 -11.39 30.94
N GLN A 64 8.79 -10.78 31.87
CA GLN A 64 7.71 -11.47 32.58
C GLN A 64 6.54 -11.83 31.65
N VAL A 65 6.32 -11.06 30.61
CA VAL A 65 5.34 -11.41 29.56
C VAL A 65 5.93 -12.23 28.42
N GLY A 66 7.16 -12.76 28.57
CA GLY A 66 7.75 -13.79 27.72
C GLY A 66 8.54 -13.30 26.54
N PHE A 67 9.11 -12.10 26.60
CA PHE A 67 10.04 -11.57 25.63
C PHE A 67 11.46 -11.55 26.20
N ASP A 68 12.48 -11.61 25.35
CA ASP A 68 13.88 -11.60 25.78
C ASP A 68 14.31 -10.24 26.35
N GLY A 69 13.63 -9.17 25.95
CA GLY A 69 13.87 -7.81 26.42
C GLY A 69 12.89 -6.82 25.82
N TYR A 70 13.16 -5.52 26.03
CA TYR A 70 12.28 -4.46 25.56
C TYR A 70 12.23 -4.39 24.03
N GLU A 71 13.33 -4.55 23.33
CA GLU A 71 13.35 -4.47 21.85
C GLU A 71 12.54 -5.63 21.22
N ASP A 72 12.63 -6.83 21.77
CA ASP A 72 11.81 -7.95 21.36
C ASP A 72 10.31 -7.71 21.64
N PHE A 73 9.99 -7.19 22.83
CA PHE A 73 8.64 -6.78 23.19
C PHE A 73 8.09 -5.65 22.30
N ARG A 74 8.94 -4.70 21.89
CA ARG A 74 8.60 -3.55 21.04
C ARG A 74 8.35 -3.94 19.57
N THR A 75 9.05 -4.96 19.08
CA THR A 75 9.03 -5.36 17.65
C THR A 75 7.62 -5.54 17.09
N PRO A 76 6.69 -6.30 17.70
CA PRO A 76 5.33 -6.45 17.19
C PRO A 76 4.54 -5.14 17.09
N PHE A 77 4.76 -4.19 18.00
CA PHE A 77 4.12 -2.87 17.96
C PHE A 77 4.71 -2.01 16.83
N ARG A 78 6.03 -2.08 16.64
CA ARG A 78 6.70 -1.42 15.50
C ARG A 78 6.22 -1.98 14.16
N ASP A 79 6.06 -3.29 14.08
CA ASP A 79 5.56 -3.95 12.87
C ASP A 79 4.09 -3.60 12.59
N ALA A 80 3.26 -3.41 13.62
CA ALA A 80 1.89 -2.90 13.47
C ALA A 80 1.88 -1.48 12.88
N ILE A 81 2.81 -0.61 13.31
CA ILE A 81 3.01 0.72 12.72
C ILE A 81 3.40 0.60 11.24
N ARG A 82 4.35 -0.27 10.91
CA ARG A 82 4.84 -0.49 9.54
C ARG A 82 3.75 -1.02 8.61
N ARG A 83 2.89 -1.93 9.09
CA ARG A 83 1.75 -2.48 8.33
C ARG A 83 0.58 -1.51 8.16
N GLY A 84 0.69 -0.28 8.61
CA GLY A 84 -0.38 0.72 8.48
C GLY A 84 -1.58 0.49 9.42
N GLU A 85 -1.39 -0.27 10.49
CA GLU A 85 -2.39 -0.52 11.53
C GLU A 85 -2.56 0.67 12.49
N THR A 86 -1.72 1.71 12.34
CA THR A 86 -1.73 2.96 13.12
C THR A 86 -2.00 4.17 12.23
N ASP A 87 -2.46 5.28 12.83
CA ASP A 87 -2.73 6.53 12.12
C ASP A 87 -1.47 7.17 11.52
N PHE A 88 -1.61 7.85 10.38
CA PHE A 88 -0.52 8.53 9.69
C PHE A 88 0.30 9.50 10.56
N PRO A 89 -0.32 10.31 11.46
CA PRO A 89 0.42 11.17 12.38
C PRO A 89 1.37 10.43 13.32
N ASP A 90 0.98 9.25 13.82
CA ASP A 90 1.82 8.45 14.71
C ASP A 90 3.03 7.89 13.98
N ARG A 91 2.85 7.44 12.73
CA ARG A 91 3.95 7.01 11.87
C ARG A 91 4.92 8.16 11.56
N ALA A 92 4.40 9.36 11.32
CA ALA A 92 5.24 10.54 11.10
C ALA A 92 6.06 10.90 12.35
N ARG A 93 5.47 10.81 13.56
CA ARG A 93 6.18 11.01 14.83
C ARG A 93 7.28 9.96 15.03
N TRP A 94 6.98 8.70 14.77
CA TRP A 94 7.96 7.62 14.84
C TRP A 94 9.19 7.89 13.94
N LEU A 95 8.99 8.35 12.71
CA LEU A 95 10.09 8.72 11.81
C LEU A 95 10.96 9.87 12.38
N GLN A 96 10.32 10.86 13.05
CA GLN A 96 11.06 11.94 13.71
C GLN A 96 11.89 11.43 14.90
N ASP A 97 11.36 10.47 15.64
CA ASP A 97 12.02 9.92 16.82
C ASP A 97 13.20 9.00 16.46
N ILE A 98 13.16 8.31 15.30
CA ILE A 98 14.32 7.58 14.76
C ILE A 98 15.53 8.51 14.61
N ARG A 99 15.34 9.74 14.12
CA ARG A 99 16.44 10.70 14.04
C ARG A 99 17.02 11.05 15.40
N LYS A 100 16.18 11.20 16.42
CA LYS A 100 16.62 11.52 17.79
C LYS A 100 17.39 10.36 18.42
N SER A 101 17.03 9.12 18.08
CA SER A 101 17.72 7.92 18.55
C SER A 101 19.04 7.65 17.80
N GLY A 102 19.27 8.32 16.67
CA GLY A 102 20.47 8.13 15.85
C GLY A 102 20.42 6.92 14.92
N ASP A 103 19.26 6.25 14.75
CA ASP A 103 19.11 5.00 13.98
C ASP A 103 18.63 5.21 12.53
N LEU A 104 19.15 6.22 11.85
CA LEU A 104 18.86 6.43 10.41
C LEU A 104 19.39 5.29 9.52
N GLY A 105 20.46 4.60 9.98
CA GLY A 105 20.97 3.42 9.29
C GLY A 105 19.98 2.26 9.30
N GLY A 106 19.34 2.01 10.45
CA GLY A 106 18.27 1.03 10.59
C GLY A 106 17.06 1.38 9.73
N LEU A 107 16.64 2.64 9.74
CA LEU A 107 15.55 3.11 8.86
C LEU A 107 15.86 2.85 7.37
N PHE A 108 17.09 3.14 6.93
CA PHE A 108 17.50 2.88 5.54
C PHE A 108 17.43 1.39 5.21
N ALA A 109 17.95 0.53 6.09
CA ALA A 109 17.93 -0.92 5.91
C ALA A 109 16.48 -1.46 5.86
N ASP A 110 15.60 -0.97 6.74
CA ASP A 110 14.18 -1.31 6.77
C ASP A 110 13.47 -0.89 5.47
N MET A 111 13.72 0.34 4.98
CA MET A 111 13.15 0.83 3.71
C MET A 111 13.54 -0.07 2.52
N VAL A 112 14.82 -0.45 2.43
CA VAL A 112 15.32 -1.33 1.37
C VAL A 112 14.68 -2.71 1.48
N SER A 113 14.70 -3.31 2.68
CA SER A 113 14.14 -4.64 2.93
C SER A 113 12.65 -4.71 2.62
N ASP A 114 11.86 -3.74 3.10
CA ASP A 114 10.42 -3.73 2.85
C ASP A 114 10.11 -3.51 1.37
N THR A 115 10.86 -2.65 0.70
CA THR A 115 10.67 -2.40 -0.74
C THR A 115 10.89 -3.69 -1.56
N LEU A 116 11.98 -4.41 -1.32
CA LEU A 116 12.27 -5.67 -2.01
C LEU A 116 11.22 -6.73 -1.70
N ARG A 117 10.88 -6.91 -0.41
CA ARG A 117 9.86 -7.85 0.03
C ARG A 117 8.51 -7.57 -0.60
N ASN A 118 8.06 -6.31 -0.66
CA ASN A 118 6.79 -5.95 -1.27
C ASN A 118 6.72 -6.37 -2.74
N VAL A 119 7.78 -6.20 -3.49
CA VAL A 119 7.84 -6.62 -4.90
C VAL A 119 7.80 -8.15 -4.99
N GLU A 120 8.61 -8.86 -4.20
CA GLU A 120 8.64 -10.33 -4.18
C GLU A 120 7.28 -10.92 -3.82
N GLU A 121 6.65 -10.48 -2.72
CA GLU A 121 5.33 -10.95 -2.28
C GLU A 121 4.23 -10.66 -3.30
N THR A 122 4.25 -9.48 -3.92
CA THR A 122 3.28 -9.13 -4.96
C THR A 122 3.38 -10.10 -6.13
N PHE A 123 4.57 -10.33 -6.68
CA PHE A 123 4.74 -11.21 -7.83
C PHE A 123 4.62 -12.70 -7.47
N ALA A 124 4.84 -13.09 -6.22
CA ALA A 124 4.54 -14.46 -5.76
C ALA A 124 3.04 -14.78 -5.78
N SER A 125 2.17 -13.77 -5.68
CA SER A 125 0.70 -13.92 -5.71
C SER A 125 0.08 -13.79 -7.11
N VAL A 126 0.85 -13.37 -8.10
CA VAL A 126 0.39 -13.07 -9.48
C VAL A 126 0.88 -14.15 -10.43
N THR A 127 0.00 -14.65 -11.30
CA THR A 127 0.36 -15.63 -12.34
C THR A 127 0.38 -14.97 -13.72
N PRO A 128 1.23 -15.46 -14.65
CA PRO A 128 1.23 -14.98 -16.04
C PRO A 128 -0.15 -15.09 -16.70
N ASP A 129 -0.88 -16.19 -16.49
CA ASP A 129 -2.21 -16.43 -17.06
C ASP A 129 -3.23 -15.39 -16.58
N ALA A 130 -3.17 -14.99 -15.30
CA ALA A 130 -4.05 -13.95 -14.75
C ALA A 130 -3.74 -12.57 -15.35
N LEU A 131 -2.46 -12.26 -15.57
CA LEU A 131 -2.04 -11.03 -16.25
C LEU A 131 -2.45 -11.03 -17.72
N GLU A 132 -2.28 -12.14 -18.43
CA GLU A 132 -2.68 -12.28 -19.82
C GLU A 132 -4.19 -12.11 -19.98
N ALA A 133 -4.99 -12.75 -19.14
CA ALA A 133 -6.45 -12.58 -19.17
C ALA A 133 -6.89 -11.13 -18.93
N ALA A 134 -6.29 -10.45 -17.96
CA ALA A 134 -6.54 -9.02 -17.72
C ALA A 134 -6.08 -8.15 -18.90
N ALA A 135 -4.92 -8.45 -19.49
CA ALA A 135 -4.36 -7.74 -20.63
C ALA A 135 -5.26 -7.86 -21.87
N ILE A 136 -5.79 -9.05 -22.16
CA ILE A 136 -6.73 -9.30 -23.26
C ILE A 136 -8.01 -8.48 -23.05
N ALA A 137 -8.55 -8.43 -21.82
CA ALA A 137 -9.72 -7.63 -21.51
C ALA A 137 -9.46 -6.13 -21.74
N ILE A 138 -8.31 -5.62 -21.28
CA ILE A 138 -7.89 -4.23 -21.47
C ILE A 138 -7.70 -3.90 -22.96
N TRP A 139 -7.04 -4.78 -23.71
CA TRP A 139 -6.79 -4.56 -25.15
C TRP A 139 -8.09 -4.47 -25.96
N ASN A 140 -9.04 -5.35 -25.68
CA ASN A 140 -10.30 -5.43 -26.41
C ASN A 140 -11.35 -4.39 -25.99
N ALA A 141 -11.09 -3.62 -24.94
CA ALA A 141 -12.03 -2.64 -24.42
C ALA A 141 -12.21 -1.45 -25.37
N ARG A 142 -13.45 -0.94 -25.46
CA ARG A 142 -13.75 0.33 -26.14
C ARG A 142 -13.06 1.51 -25.44
N ASN A 143 -13.17 1.58 -24.11
CA ASN A 143 -12.44 2.51 -23.25
C ASN A 143 -11.92 1.77 -22.03
N VAL A 144 -10.79 2.23 -21.50
CA VAL A 144 -10.20 1.77 -20.24
C VAL A 144 -10.09 2.96 -19.29
N PHE A 145 -10.84 2.91 -18.21
CA PHE A 145 -10.79 3.92 -17.15
C PHE A 145 -9.83 3.45 -16.07
N VAL A 146 -8.80 4.24 -15.78
CA VAL A 146 -7.80 3.93 -14.75
C VAL A 146 -8.06 4.81 -13.56
N LEU A 147 -8.65 4.23 -12.53
CA LEU A 147 -9.12 4.92 -11.34
C LEU A 147 -8.09 4.88 -10.22
N GLY A 148 -7.63 6.04 -9.81
CA GLY A 148 -6.84 6.23 -8.60
C GLY A 148 -7.13 7.58 -7.96
N VAL A 149 -7.36 7.60 -6.65
CA VAL A 149 -7.63 8.80 -5.86
C VAL A 149 -6.56 8.99 -4.79
N GLY A 150 -6.25 10.23 -4.45
CA GLY A 150 -5.15 10.57 -3.54
C GLY A 150 -3.80 10.15 -4.10
N ILE A 151 -3.00 9.40 -3.34
CA ILE A 151 -1.68 8.91 -3.77
C ILE A 151 -1.78 8.02 -5.02
N ASN A 152 -2.84 7.23 -5.15
CA ASN A 152 -3.04 6.35 -6.30
C ASN A 152 -3.42 7.09 -7.59
N ASN A 153 -3.74 8.39 -7.52
CA ASN A 153 -3.94 9.21 -8.73
C ASN A 153 -2.65 9.32 -9.56
N SER A 154 -1.49 9.43 -8.91
CA SER A 154 -0.20 9.41 -9.61
C SER A 154 0.06 8.06 -10.29
N ASN A 155 -0.27 6.94 -9.65
CA ASN A 155 -0.13 5.60 -10.21
C ASN A 155 -1.03 5.40 -11.46
N ALA A 156 -2.30 5.82 -11.38
CA ALA A 156 -3.24 5.78 -12.50
C ALA A 156 -2.77 6.65 -13.68
N ARG A 157 -2.26 7.86 -13.39
CA ARG A 157 -1.73 8.76 -14.42
C ARG A 157 -0.44 8.24 -15.04
N ASN A 158 0.45 7.62 -14.26
CA ASN A 158 1.67 7.01 -14.79
C ASN A 158 1.34 5.89 -15.79
N PHE A 159 0.46 4.96 -15.40
CA PHE A 159 -0.01 3.90 -16.29
C PHE A 159 -0.63 4.47 -17.58
N THR A 160 -1.55 5.43 -17.44
CA THR A 160 -2.20 6.07 -18.57
C THR A 160 -1.19 6.77 -19.49
N TYR A 161 -0.22 7.50 -18.92
CA TYR A 161 0.81 8.18 -19.72
C TYR A 161 1.62 7.20 -20.55
N LEU A 162 2.08 6.10 -19.96
CA LEU A 162 2.81 5.07 -20.68
C LEU A 162 1.96 4.42 -21.78
N ALA A 163 0.74 4.04 -21.44
CA ALA A 163 -0.19 3.37 -22.35
C ALA A 163 -0.59 4.25 -23.55
N THR A 164 -0.80 5.55 -23.34
CA THR A 164 -1.22 6.48 -24.40
C THR A 164 -0.16 6.72 -25.47
N THR A 165 1.06 6.23 -25.31
CA THR A 165 2.07 6.21 -26.39
C THR A 165 1.64 5.35 -27.58
N GLY A 166 0.86 4.29 -27.34
CA GLY A 166 0.35 3.38 -28.38
C GLY A 166 -1.16 3.19 -28.39
N MET A 167 -1.86 3.51 -27.29
CA MET A 167 -3.29 3.20 -27.07
C MET A 167 -4.05 4.46 -26.65
N LYS A 168 -5.03 4.89 -27.46
CA LYS A 168 -5.77 6.15 -27.21
C LYS A 168 -6.98 5.99 -26.31
N GLN A 169 -7.46 4.77 -26.10
CA GLN A 169 -8.67 4.45 -25.36
C GLN A 169 -8.46 4.38 -23.83
N ILE A 170 -7.27 4.69 -23.32
CA ILE A 170 -6.92 4.59 -21.90
C ILE A 170 -6.96 5.98 -21.25
N HIS A 171 -7.76 6.12 -20.19
CA HIS A 171 -8.07 7.40 -19.55
C HIS A 171 -7.89 7.31 -18.04
N ALA A 172 -7.05 8.18 -17.47
CA ALA A 172 -6.98 8.32 -16.00
C ALA A 172 -8.21 9.05 -15.48
N ILE A 173 -8.84 8.51 -14.45
CA ILE A 173 -9.97 9.12 -13.74
C ILE A 173 -9.67 9.22 -12.22
N PRO A 174 -10.25 10.21 -11.50
CA PRO A 174 -11.09 11.27 -12.04
C PRO A 174 -10.31 12.28 -12.88
N ARG A 175 -10.97 12.84 -13.88
CA ARG A 175 -10.45 14.00 -14.64
C ARG A 175 -10.49 15.26 -13.76
N ALA A 176 -9.73 16.27 -14.14
CA ALA A 176 -9.74 17.53 -13.41
C ALA A 176 -11.14 18.15 -13.38
N GLY A 177 -11.65 18.42 -12.18
CA GLY A 177 -12.98 19.00 -11.97
C GLY A 177 -14.13 18.00 -12.05
N SER A 178 -13.85 16.68 -12.12
CA SER A 178 -14.82 15.60 -12.18
C SER A 178 -14.72 14.69 -10.94
N THR A 179 -15.72 13.86 -10.73
CA THR A 179 -15.68 12.72 -9.80
C THR A 179 -15.51 11.41 -10.56
N PRO A 180 -15.06 10.32 -9.89
CA PRO A 180 -14.98 9.01 -10.56
C PRO A 180 -16.33 8.57 -11.17
N VAL A 181 -17.43 8.85 -10.50
CA VAL A 181 -18.78 8.49 -10.93
C VAL A 181 -19.20 9.26 -12.19
N ASP A 182 -18.90 10.57 -12.25
CA ASP A 182 -19.19 11.38 -13.43
C ASP A 182 -18.44 10.85 -14.67
N ASP A 183 -17.19 10.42 -14.46
CA ASP A 183 -16.37 9.89 -15.55
C ASP A 183 -16.86 8.54 -16.07
N LEU A 184 -17.59 7.77 -15.26
CA LEU A 184 -18.19 6.49 -15.62
C LEU A 184 -19.67 6.60 -16.10
N ALA A 185 -20.24 7.81 -16.13
CA ALA A 185 -21.67 7.99 -16.41
C ALA A 185 -22.15 7.36 -17.73
N TRP A 186 -21.28 7.24 -18.72
CA TRP A 186 -21.59 6.67 -20.04
C TRP A 186 -20.86 5.35 -20.34
N ALA A 187 -20.23 4.76 -19.30
CA ALA A 187 -19.53 3.49 -19.42
C ALA A 187 -20.51 2.32 -19.43
N ASP A 188 -20.20 1.26 -20.16
CA ASP A 188 -21.02 0.05 -20.27
C ASP A 188 -20.15 -1.22 -20.38
N GLY A 189 -20.76 -2.38 -20.58
CA GLY A 189 -20.08 -3.67 -20.64
C GLY A 189 -19.00 -3.84 -21.72
N ARG A 190 -18.79 -2.84 -22.58
CA ARG A 190 -17.69 -2.80 -23.57
C ARG A 190 -16.44 -2.10 -23.02
N ASP A 191 -16.52 -1.56 -21.82
CA ASP A 191 -15.46 -0.80 -21.19
C ASP A 191 -14.81 -1.59 -20.05
N VAL A 192 -13.60 -1.19 -19.67
CA VAL A 192 -12.84 -1.76 -18.56
C VAL A 192 -12.58 -0.66 -17.52
N LEU A 193 -12.73 -1.01 -16.24
CA LEU A 193 -12.26 -0.21 -15.11
C LEU A 193 -11.04 -0.87 -14.48
N ILE A 194 -9.89 -0.18 -14.46
CA ILE A 194 -8.75 -0.52 -13.61
C ILE A 194 -8.87 0.32 -12.34
N ALA A 195 -9.09 -0.31 -11.17
CA ALA A 195 -9.29 0.40 -9.91
C ALA A 195 -8.16 0.12 -8.91
N ILE A 196 -7.62 1.18 -8.30
CA ILE A 196 -6.47 1.09 -7.38
C ILE A 196 -6.82 1.77 -6.05
N THR A 197 -6.83 1.00 -4.95
CA THR A 197 -6.94 1.56 -3.60
C THR A 197 -6.31 0.61 -2.57
N CYS A 198 -5.62 1.17 -1.59
CA CYS A 198 -5.07 0.48 -0.43
C CYS A 198 -5.60 1.14 0.84
N LYS A 199 -5.47 0.47 1.99
CA LYS A 199 -5.90 1.01 3.28
C LYS A 199 -5.26 2.38 3.57
N PRO A 200 -6.06 3.32 4.09
CA PRO A 200 -7.51 3.32 4.27
C PRO A 200 -8.23 3.47 2.92
N TYR A 201 -9.15 2.54 2.63
CA TYR A 201 -9.83 2.51 1.33
C TYR A 201 -10.65 3.78 1.09
N ARG A 202 -10.47 4.38 -0.07
CA ARG A 202 -11.17 5.61 -0.46
C ARG A 202 -12.61 5.29 -0.88
N ALA A 203 -13.56 5.94 -0.24
CA ALA A 203 -14.99 5.73 -0.49
C ALA A 203 -15.36 5.96 -1.96
N GLU A 204 -14.78 6.99 -2.59
CA GLU A 204 -15.01 7.32 -4.01
C GLU A 204 -14.59 6.18 -4.96
N VAL A 205 -13.55 5.42 -4.59
CA VAL A 205 -13.09 4.26 -5.39
C VAL A 205 -14.03 3.09 -5.21
N VAL A 206 -14.44 2.82 -3.96
CA VAL A 206 -15.39 1.73 -3.65
C VAL A 206 -16.72 1.95 -4.34
N GLU A 207 -17.26 3.18 -4.29
CA GLU A 207 -18.49 3.57 -4.96
C GLU A 207 -18.39 3.43 -6.48
N ALA A 208 -17.32 3.92 -7.08
CA ALA A 208 -17.11 3.82 -8.52
C ALA A 208 -17.00 2.36 -9.01
N VAL A 209 -16.36 1.48 -8.23
CA VAL A 209 -16.30 0.03 -8.53
C VAL A 209 -17.69 -0.60 -8.43
N GLN A 210 -18.52 -0.19 -7.47
CA GLN A 210 -19.89 -0.65 -7.38
C GLN A 210 -20.72 -0.24 -8.61
N ILE A 211 -20.65 1.02 -9.02
CA ILE A 211 -21.32 1.55 -10.21
C ILE A 211 -20.83 0.84 -11.47
N ALA A 212 -19.53 0.68 -11.65
CA ALA A 212 -18.95 -0.04 -12.78
C ALA A 212 -19.49 -1.47 -12.87
N ARG A 213 -19.66 -2.14 -11.72
CA ARG A 213 -20.24 -3.49 -11.66
C ARG A 213 -21.71 -3.49 -12.09
N GLU A 214 -22.50 -2.53 -11.64
CA GLU A 214 -23.92 -2.38 -12.03
C GLU A 214 -24.09 -2.07 -13.52
N GLN A 215 -23.15 -1.34 -14.10
CA GLN A 215 -23.10 -1.04 -15.54
C GLN A 215 -22.51 -2.18 -16.39
N GLY A 216 -22.03 -3.28 -15.77
CA GLY A 216 -21.49 -4.46 -16.44
C GLY A 216 -20.08 -4.33 -16.98
N LEU A 217 -19.28 -3.34 -16.52
CA LEU A 217 -17.89 -3.19 -16.92
C LEU A 217 -17.06 -4.41 -16.48
N THR A 218 -16.04 -4.75 -17.27
CA THR A 218 -14.99 -5.64 -16.79
C THR A 218 -14.08 -4.88 -15.82
N ILE A 219 -13.89 -5.44 -14.61
CA ILE A 219 -13.15 -4.78 -13.54
C ILE A 219 -11.83 -5.49 -13.30
N VAL A 220 -10.74 -4.70 -13.34
CA VAL A 220 -9.39 -5.08 -12.93
C VAL A 220 -9.06 -4.30 -11.67
N SER A 221 -8.93 -4.96 -10.52
CA SER A 221 -8.71 -4.29 -9.23
C SER A 221 -7.35 -4.63 -8.64
N LEU A 222 -6.66 -3.60 -8.12
CA LEU A 222 -5.41 -3.71 -7.37
C LEU A 222 -5.64 -3.18 -5.96
N SER A 223 -5.35 -4.02 -4.94
CA SER A 223 -5.49 -3.63 -3.53
C SER A 223 -4.56 -4.41 -2.62
N ASP A 224 -4.38 -3.93 -1.39
CA ASP A 224 -3.44 -4.46 -0.41
C ASP A 224 -3.95 -5.70 0.36
N SER A 225 -5.18 -6.14 0.14
CA SER A 225 -5.77 -7.25 0.90
C SER A 225 -6.89 -7.93 0.12
N LEU A 226 -6.95 -9.26 0.17
CA LEU A 226 -8.09 -10.03 -0.35
C LEU A 226 -9.43 -9.64 0.30
N ALA A 227 -9.41 -9.06 1.51
CA ALA A 227 -10.59 -8.52 2.17
C ALA A 227 -10.98 -7.10 1.69
N SER A 228 -10.27 -6.53 0.72
CA SER A 228 -10.58 -5.23 0.16
C SER A 228 -11.94 -5.23 -0.53
N PRO A 229 -12.78 -4.20 -0.31
CA PRO A 229 -14.12 -4.11 -0.90
C PRO A 229 -14.09 -4.07 -2.44
N ILE A 230 -12.96 -3.67 -3.05
CA ILE A 230 -12.83 -3.63 -4.51
C ILE A 230 -12.33 -4.93 -5.13
N LEU A 231 -11.91 -5.93 -4.32
CA LEU A 231 -11.48 -7.25 -4.82
C LEU A 231 -12.61 -8.29 -4.83
N HIS A 232 -13.75 -8.00 -4.21
CA HIS A 232 -14.87 -8.94 -4.18
C HIS A 232 -15.60 -8.95 -5.52
N ASN A 233 -15.85 -10.14 -6.08
CA ASN A 233 -16.64 -10.34 -7.31
C ASN A 233 -16.17 -9.48 -8.50
N VAL A 234 -14.86 -9.44 -8.74
CA VAL A 234 -14.26 -8.79 -9.91
C VAL A 234 -13.70 -9.84 -10.86
N ALA A 235 -13.62 -9.49 -12.14
CA ALA A 235 -13.09 -10.38 -13.17
C ALA A 235 -11.59 -10.67 -12.95
N HIS A 236 -10.83 -9.62 -12.62
CA HIS A 236 -9.38 -9.71 -12.39
C HIS A 236 -9.01 -8.95 -11.11
N GLY A 237 -8.65 -9.67 -10.06
CA GLY A 237 -8.24 -9.11 -8.78
C GLY A 237 -6.79 -9.41 -8.46
N PHE A 238 -6.01 -8.40 -8.12
CA PHE A 238 -4.59 -8.53 -7.78
C PHE A 238 -4.34 -7.95 -6.38
N THR A 239 -3.67 -8.72 -5.54
CA THR A 239 -3.16 -8.23 -4.25
C THR A 239 -1.75 -7.68 -4.41
N VAL A 240 -1.48 -6.56 -3.75
CA VAL A 240 -0.18 -5.89 -3.75
C VAL A 240 0.30 -5.69 -2.32
N SER A 241 1.55 -6.02 -2.04
CA SER A 241 2.17 -5.72 -0.76
C SER A 241 2.65 -4.27 -0.74
N VAL A 242 2.31 -3.52 0.31
CA VAL A 242 2.51 -2.06 0.39
C VAL A 242 3.17 -1.62 1.70
N ASP A 243 3.77 -2.56 2.43
CA ASP A 243 4.42 -2.34 3.70
C ASP A 243 5.59 -1.34 3.57
N THR A 244 5.75 -0.50 4.55
CA THR A 244 6.81 0.51 4.53
C THR A 244 6.94 1.17 5.90
N PRO A 245 8.16 1.57 6.31
CA PRO A 245 8.37 2.42 7.48
C PRO A 245 7.81 3.84 7.32
N GLN A 246 7.60 4.34 6.09
CA GLN A 246 7.06 5.68 5.89
C GLN A 246 5.58 5.79 6.31
N PHE A 247 5.04 7.01 6.38
CA PHE A 247 3.69 7.27 6.90
C PHE A 247 2.55 6.95 5.91
N PHE A 248 2.81 6.81 4.60
CA PHE A 248 1.84 6.31 3.61
C PHE A 248 2.23 4.93 3.09
N PRO A 249 1.28 4.11 2.61
CA PRO A 249 1.56 2.85 1.93
C PRO A 249 2.54 3.04 0.76
N SER A 250 3.41 2.04 0.54
CA SER A 250 4.36 2.07 -0.59
C SER A 250 3.61 1.92 -1.93
N SER A 251 4.02 2.69 -2.94
CA SER A 251 3.50 2.54 -4.31
C SER A 251 4.40 1.68 -5.21
N VAL A 252 5.55 1.21 -4.72
CA VAL A 252 6.57 0.57 -5.57
C VAL A 252 6.03 -0.69 -6.22
N SER A 253 5.43 -1.59 -5.47
CA SER A 253 4.85 -2.83 -5.99
C SER A 253 3.61 -2.59 -6.88
N ILE A 254 2.82 -1.55 -6.58
CA ILE A 254 1.70 -1.13 -7.43
C ILE A 254 2.22 -0.71 -8.80
N ILE A 255 3.25 0.13 -8.85
CA ILE A 255 3.85 0.59 -10.09
C ILE A 255 4.46 -0.58 -10.85
N ALA A 256 5.23 -1.45 -10.18
CA ALA A 256 5.84 -2.63 -10.80
C ALA A 256 4.78 -3.55 -11.44
N LEU A 257 3.66 -3.81 -10.75
CA LEU A 257 2.58 -4.62 -11.28
C LEU A 257 1.86 -3.95 -12.46
N LEU A 258 1.61 -2.64 -12.39
CA LEU A 258 1.00 -1.87 -13.48
C LEU A 258 1.89 -1.85 -14.73
N GLU A 259 3.20 -1.65 -14.59
CA GLU A 259 4.15 -1.71 -15.71
C GLU A 259 4.22 -3.11 -16.32
N THR A 260 4.17 -4.15 -15.50
CA THR A 260 4.10 -5.53 -15.96
C THR A 260 2.79 -5.80 -16.70
N LEU A 261 1.64 -5.39 -16.15
CA LEU A 261 0.35 -5.50 -16.81
C LEU A 261 0.34 -4.78 -18.16
N LEU A 262 0.89 -3.57 -18.24
CA LEU A 262 1.01 -2.83 -19.50
C LEU A 262 1.90 -3.57 -20.51
N SER A 263 2.99 -4.20 -20.06
CA SER A 263 3.84 -5.02 -20.92
C SER A 263 3.06 -6.20 -21.51
N PHE A 264 2.22 -6.86 -20.70
CA PHE A 264 1.31 -7.90 -21.19
C PHE A 264 0.27 -7.36 -22.18
N VAL A 265 -0.32 -6.18 -21.90
CA VAL A 265 -1.26 -5.54 -22.84
C VAL A 265 -0.58 -5.28 -24.19
N VAL A 266 0.66 -4.80 -24.21
CA VAL A 266 1.42 -4.61 -25.46
C VAL A 266 1.73 -5.94 -26.13
N ALA A 267 2.03 -7.00 -25.36
CA ALA A 267 2.34 -8.32 -25.91
C ALA A 267 1.14 -9.01 -26.59
N VAL A 268 -0.09 -8.78 -26.09
CA VAL A 268 -1.31 -9.33 -26.70
C VAL A 268 -1.94 -8.42 -27.75
N ALA A 269 -1.40 -7.21 -27.91
CA ALA A 269 -1.92 -6.21 -28.84
C ALA A 269 -1.63 -6.57 -30.31
N SER A 270 -2.29 -5.88 -31.23
CA SER A 270 -2.04 -6.03 -32.66
C SER A 270 -0.69 -5.43 -33.10
N ASP A 271 -0.23 -5.85 -34.27
CA ASP A 271 1.04 -5.42 -34.90
C ASP A 271 1.12 -3.89 -35.17
N GLU A 272 0.04 -3.16 -34.98
CA GLU A 272 0.03 -1.69 -35.12
C GLU A 272 0.68 -0.92 -33.96
N ILE A 273 0.82 -1.53 -32.78
CA ILE A 273 1.36 -0.84 -31.60
C ILE A 273 2.80 -0.38 -31.80
N PRO A 274 3.74 -1.19 -32.33
CA PRO A 274 5.10 -0.73 -32.59
C PRO A 274 5.14 0.52 -33.48
N ASP A 275 4.34 0.57 -34.53
CA ASP A 275 4.27 1.72 -35.45
C ASP A 275 3.71 2.98 -34.76
N ARG A 276 2.69 2.82 -33.92
CA ARG A 276 2.13 3.92 -33.13
C ARG A 276 3.16 4.49 -32.14
N VAL A 277 3.87 3.63 -31.43
CA VAL A 277 4.95 4.01 -30.53
C VAL A 277 6.08 4.71 -31.28
N ALA A 278 6.52 4.16 -32.41
CA ALA A 278 7.53 4.77 -33.26
C ALA A 278 7.11 6.17 -33.75
N THR A 279 5.85 6.33 -34.17
CA THR A 279 5.28 7.61 -34.60
C THR A 279 5.26 8.63 -33.46
N PHE A 280 4.88 8.20 -32.23
CA PHE A 280 4.89 9.04 -31.05
C PHE A 280 6.30 9.56 -30.73
N HIS A 281 7.30 8.67 -30.70
CA HIS A 281 8.69 9.04 -30.45
C HIS A 281 9.28 9.93 -31.52
N LYS A 282 9.01 9.65 -32.81
CA LYS A 282 9.45 10.49 -33.93
C LYS A 282 8.95 11.93 -33.78
N ARG A 283 7.67 12.12 -33.43
CA ARG A 283 7.10 13.46 -33.21
C ARG A 283 7.79 14.20 -32.04
N ARG A 284 8.10 13.49 -30.96
CA ARG A 284 8.80 14.09 -29.81
C ARG A 284 10.22 14.53 -30.18
N HIS A 285 10.94 13.75 -30.96
CA HIS A 285 12.25 14.15 -31.51
C HIS A 285 12.13 15.39 -32.43
N GLN A 286 11.15 15.41 -33.33
CA GLN A 286 10.93 16.55 -34.23
C GLN A 286 10.58 17.85 -33.48
N LEU A 287 9.93 17.75 -32.33
CA LEU A 287 9.60 18.88 -31.46
C LEU A 287 10.72 19.26 -30.49
N GLY A 288 11.87 18.61 -30.56
CA GLY A 288 13.02 18.92 -29.68
C GLY A 288 12.76 18.65 -28.19
N LEU A 289 11.88 17.67 -27.87
CA LEU A 289 11.53 17.36 -26.47
C LEU A 289 12.60 16.54 -25.75
N TYR A 290 13.56 16.00 -26.48
CA TYR A 290 14.70 15.30 -25.90
C TYR A 290 15.96 16.17 -25.98
N HIS A 291 16.74 16.17 -24.90
CA HIS A 291 18.05 16.81 -24.92
C HIS A 291 18.89 16.12 -26.00
N GLN A 292 19.46 16.93 -26.90
CA GLN A 292 20.42 16.46 -27.88
C GLN A 292 21.78 16.87 -27.36
N ASP A 293 22.69 15.90 -27.13
CA ASP A 293 24.08 16.22 -26.87
C ASP A 293 24.67 16.96 -28.07
N PRO A 294 25.44 18.03 -27.84
CA PRO A 294 26.01 18.84 -28.91
C PRO A 294 26.98 18.08 -29.81
#